data_d2ced0102a69aca4fbe4d3d80be92259
#
_entry.id   d2ced0102a69aca4fbe4d3d80be92259
#
_cell.length_a   1.000
_cell.length_b   1.000
_cell.length_c   1.000
_cell.angle_alpha   90.00
_cell.angle_beta   90.00
_cell.angle_gamma   90.00
#
_symmetry.space_group_name_H-M   'P 1'
#
loop_
_entity.id
_entity.type
_entity.pdbx_description
1 polymer ?
#
loop_
_entity_poly.entity_id
_entity_poly.type
_entity_poly.pdbx_seq_one_letter_code
_entity_poly.pdbx_strand_id
1 'polypeptide(L)'
;MRKRFVCGLLALALFVFTLPAAMAASSDVVYLGDAGSDGNSGLAPGECVKTWEKAYEPLNDGGTIVVVGTSTVPGSAVPMAAKKATITGSYAGVAGGVLMMPADENMAGLSFGADTTVEHLTVDCSGNSSSYGMFSFYANGHNLTLGEGMNMLPFPASDSTPYPVVQASSANFTPEVPGYPPAACGTITVKSGQYTQINPGGFGLIQGAKLYLHGGVTVGYVSSDNEVTGAELHIVESSEQNPVTVGTIYNTYDGTESFSLLSVEAGGYLRITDGSLDSSALEGAVKDFSLAQGGTLYLENSTLAGAFSGSMQGGGLLVMPSGAQMDIPGTVSGNTQLQLIPGTADGEGYVEHIKLGTYVTADESSTGTFTLANHIAATIARRAGAPGLAAWNLEKAVGSLTVTQTVTGTAGGQAQKFTFTVTVAGLPDGTYGDMTYEVTIAGAQGYQVSAVGTRGQIPKSGAATAAFTCRKDAAPSQPQPSNPGQKQNPKTGV
;
A
#
# COMPACT_ATOMS: atom_id res chain seq x y z
N MET A 1 -14.88 81.04 47.90
CA MET A 1 -14.60 79.69 48.37
C MET A 1 -15.50 78.59 47.73
N ARG A 2 -15.89 78.67 46.47
CA ARG A 2 -16.80 77.66 45.85
C ARG A 2 -16.22 76.94 44.61
N LYS A 3 -14.98 77.14 44.24
CA LYS A 3 -14.33 76.48 43.01
C LYS A 3 -13.33 75.40 43.33
N ARG A 4 -13.10 75.05 44.62
CA ARG A 4 -12.12 74.00 44.97
C ARG A 4 -12.73 72.66 45.38
N PHE A 5 -14.06 72.59 45.56
CA PHE A 5 -14.73 71.33 45.94
C PHE A 5 -15.24 70.50 44.79
N VAL A 6 -15.31 71.04 43.58
CA VAL A 6 -15.79 70.28 42.39
C VAL A 6 -14.71 69.46 41.75
N CYS A 7 -13.42 69.83 41.87
CA CYS A 7 -12.30 69.05 41.32
C CYS A 7 -11.97 67.79 42.14
N GLY A 8 -12.34 67.75 43.45
CA GLY A 8 -12.04 66.55 44.26
C GLY A 8 -13.00 65.38 44.04
N LEU A 9 -14.24 65.66 43.66
CA LEU A 9 -15.23 64.63 43.39
C LEU A 9 -15.15 64.04 42.01
N LEU A 10 -14.60 64.76 41.03
CA LEU A 10 -14.35 64.22 39.67
C LEU A 10 -13.12 63.30 39.62
N ALA A 11 -12.13 63.55 40.51
CA ALA A 11 -10.96 62.65 40.60
C ALA A 11 -11.26 61.35 41.32
N LEU A 12 -12.26 61.31 42.22
CA LEU A 12 -12.66 60.07 42.89
C LEU A 12 -13.59 59.19 42.04
N ALA A 13 -14.34 59.78 41.11
CA ALA A 13 -15.21 59.03 40.18
C ALA A 13 -14.46 58.40 39.00
N LEU A 14 -13.23 58.85 38.72
CA LEU A 14 -12.40 58.26 37.62
C LEU A 14 -11.51 57.09 38.07
N PHE A 15 -11.44 56.82 39.39
CA PHE A 15 -10.60 55.76 39.95
C PHE A 15 -11.34 54.44 40.23
N VAL A 16 -12.63 54.35 39.95
CA VAL A 16 -13.45 53.16 40.26
C VAL A 16 -13.70 52.28 39.03
N PHE A 17 -13.22 52.61 37.84
CA PHE A 17 -13.49 51.82 36.61
C PHE A 17 -12.28 51.28 35.82
N THR A 18 -11.15 51.14 36.47
CA THR A 18 -10.12 50.25 35.96
C THR A 18 -9.94 49.10 36.93
N LEU A 19 -10.95 48.25 37.03
CA LEU A 19 -10.66 46.86 37.38
C LEU A 19 -9.76 46.35 36.27
N PRO A 20 -8.53 45.92 36.57
CA PRO A 20 -7.77 45.20 35.57
C PRO A 20 -8.66 44.03 35.17
N ALA A 21 -8.98 43.92 33.88
CA ALA A 21 -9.45 42.65 33.34
C ALA A 21 -8.44 41.62 33.86
N ALA A 22 -8.87 40.74 34.75
CA ALA A 22 -8.01 39.65 35.19
C ALA A 22 -7.57 38.97 33.92
N MET A 23 -6.33 39.21 33.54
CA MET A 23 -5.74 38.45 32.43
C MET A 23 -5.90 36.99 32.87
N ALA A 24 -6.66 36.21 32.12
CA ALA A 24 -6.77 34.79 32.36
C ALA A 24 -5.34 34.24 32.45
N ALA A 25 -5.04 33.56 33.55
CA ALA A 25 -3.72 32.95 33.70
C ALA A 25 -3.53 31.96 32.54
N SER A 26 -2.46 32.14 31.78
CA SER A 26 -2.15 31.20 30.71
C SER A 26 -1.82 29.82 31.28
N SER A 27 -2.21 28.76 30.60
CA SER A 27 -2.03 27.37 31.05
C SER A 27 -1.56 26.46 29.94
N ASP A 28 -0.71 25.52 30.31
CA ASP A 28 -0.28 24.45 29.40
C ASP A 28 -1.30 23.30 29.30
N VAL A 29 -2.22 23.22 30.25
CA VAL A 29 -3.28 22.20 30.30
C VAL A 29 -4.59 22.80 30.66
N VAL A 30 -5.64 22.54 29.90
CA VAL A 30 -7.02 22.97 30.15
C VAL A 30 -7.94 21.76 30.05
N TYR A 31 -8.86 21.64 31.02
CA TYR A 31 -9.84 20.55 31.06
C TYR A 31 -11.20 21.05 30.54
N LEU A 32 -11.77 20.26 29.62
CA LEU A 32 -13.02 20.56 28.91
C LEU A 32 -14.00 19.39 29.06
N GLY A 33 -15.28 19.68 29.25
CA GLY A 33 -16.33 18.65 29.27
C GLY A 33 -17.73 19.25 29.50
N ASP A 34 -18.75 18.55 29.01
CA ASP A 34 -20.16 19.01 29.07
C ASP A 34 -20.67 19.19 30.50
N ALA A 35 -20.13 18.43 31.46
CA ALA A 35 -20.45 18.59 32.88
C ALA A 35 -19.81 19.82 33.52
N GLY A 36 -18.96 20.53 32.79
CA GLY A 36 -18.26 21.72 33.23
C GLY A 36 -19.08 22.99 33.14
N SER A 37 -18.44 24.11 33.45
CA SER A 37 -19.03 25.45 33.38
C SER A 37 -17.97 26.45 32.90
N ASP A 38 -18.35 27.38 32.06
CA ASP A 38 -17.45 28.45 31.59
C ASP A 38 -17.09 29.48 32.67
N GLY A 39 -17.70 29.37 33.84
CA GLY A 39 -17.27 30.06 35.04
C GLY A 39 -16.13 29.38 35.79
N ASN A 40 -15.76 28.16 35.43
CA ASN A 40 -14.68 27.40 36.04
C ASN A 40 -13.30 27.84 35.50
N SER A 41 -12.25 27.48 36.23
CA SER A 41 -10.88 27.80 35.84
C SER A 41 -10.38 26.99 34.66
N GLY A 42 -10.90 25.77 34.45
CA GLY A 42 -10.37 24.80 33.50
C GLY A 42 -9.03 24.17 33.88
N LEU A 43 -8.49 24.44 35.09
CA LEU A 43 -7.15 24.05 35.51
C LEU A 43 -7.10 22.68 36.22
N ALA A 44 -8.24 22.08 36.48
CA ALA A 44 -8.37 20.76 37.12
C ALA A 44 -9.52 19.95 36.51
N PRO A 45 -9.50 18.61 36.57
CA PRO A 45 -10.58 17.78 36.03
C PRO A 45 -11.95 18.03 36.66
N GLY A 46 -11.98 18.44 37.93
CA GLY A 46 -13.22 18.81 38.64
C GLY A 46 -13.71 20.25 38.39
N GLU A 47 -12.92 21.04 37.68
CA GLU A 47 -13.19 22.45 37.33
C GLU A 47 -13.14 22.66 35.81
N CYS A 48 -13.56 21.67 35.03
CA CYS A 48 -13.53 21.78 33.58
C CYS A 48 -14.44 22.90 33.07
N VAL A 49 -14.00 23.55 32.01
CA VAL A 49 -14.85 24.50 31.26
C VAL A 49 -15.80 23.71 30.36
N LYS A 50 -16.82 24.36 29.83
CA LYS A 50 -17.86 23.70 29.05
C LYS A 50 -17.68 23.88 27.55
N THR A 51 -17.22 25.05 27.11
CA THR A 51 -17.14 25.36 25.67
C THR A 51 -15.72 25.30 25.13
N TRP A 52 -15.60 25.02 23.86
CA TRP A 52 -14.33 24.96 23.16
C TRP A 52 -13.64 26.32 23.15
N GLU A 53 -14.38 27.39 22.91
CA GLU A 53 -13.85 28.76 22.94
C GLU A 53 -13.20 29.06 24.29
N LYS A 54 -13.91 28.67 25.39
CA LYS A 54 -13.40 28.88 26.74
C LYS A 54 -12.18 28.05 27.06
N ALA A 55 -12.07 26.86 26.49
CA ALA A 55 -10.87 26.02 26.64
C ALA A 55 -9.65 26.64 25.96
N TYR A 56 -9.82 27.27 24.81
CA TYR A 56 -8.73 27.92 24.10
C TYR A 56 -8.26 29.24 24.65
N GLU A 57 -9.14 29.96 25.42
CA GLU A 57 -8.78 31.26 26.00
C GLU A 57 -7.47 31.23 26.81
N PRO A 58 -7.37 30.42 27.90
CA PRO A 58 -6.18 30.35 28.74
C PRO A 58 -5.08 29.48 28.16
N LEU A 59 -5.35 28.69 27.13
CA LEU A 59 -4.38 27.72 26.58
C LEU A 59 -3.15 28.42 26.01
N ASN A 60 -1.96 27.97 26.40
CA ASN A 60 -0.72 28.38 25.77
C ASN A 60 -0.62 27.78 24.36
N ASP A 61 0.19 28.42 23.49
CA ASP A 61 0.51 27.83 22.19
C ASP A 61 1.31 26.51 22.40
N GLY A 62 0.82 25.41 21.83
CA GLY A 62 1.34 24.07 22.06
C GLY A 62 0.80 23.38 23.31
N GLY A 63 -0.16 23.96 24.00
CA GLY A 63 -0.79 23.37 25.20
C GLY A 63 -1.72 22.20 24.90
N THR A 64 -2.28 21.62 25.97
CA THR A 64 -3.11 20.42 25.92
C THR A 64 -4.54 20.72 26.41
N ILE A 65 -5.54 20.35 25.62
CA ILE A 65 -6.94 20.32 26.03
C ILE A 65 -7.29 18.86 26.37
N VAL A 66 -7.69 18.63 27.61
CA VAL A 66 -8.08 17.32 28.12
C VAL A 66 -9.60 17.22 28.17
N VAL A 67 -10.14 16.29 27.37
CA VAL A 67 -11.59 16.02 27.37
C VAL A 67 -11.94 15.13 28.57
N VAL A 68 -12.76 15.64 29.47
CA VAL A 68 -13.22 14.96 30.68
C VAL A 68 -14.62 14.41 30.47
N GLY A 69 -14.75 13.09 30.37
CA GLY A 69 -16.03 12.49 30.02
C GLY A 69 -16.46 12.85 28.61
N THR A 70 -17.58 13.50 28.44
CA THR A 70 -18.11 13.89 27.13
C THR A 70 -17.93 15.37 26.87
N SER A 71 -17.56 15.72 25.63
CA SER A 71 -17.64 17.09 25.13
C SER A 71 -18.36 17.10 23.79
N THR A 72 -19.50 17.80 23.77
CA THR A 72 -20.27 18.02 22.55
C THR A 72 -19.52 19.01 21.65
N VAL A 73 -19.29 18.60 20.38
CA VAL A 73 -18.62 19.46 19.41
C VAL A 73 -19.59 20.53 18.89
N PRO A 74 -19.10 21.68 18.40
CA PRO A 74 -19.96 22.69 17.79
C PRO A 74 -20.80 22.17 16.64
N GLY A 75 -22.05 22.53 16.54
CA GLY A 75 -22.95 22.17 15.44
C GLY A 75 -22.64 22.88 14.13
N SER A 76 -21.78 23.87 14.13
CA SER A 76 -21.13 24.44 12.96
C SER A 76 -19.64 24.50 13.24
N ALA A 77 -18.82 24.05 12.30
CA ALA A 77 -17.38 24.07 12.45
C ALA A 77 -16.84 25.49 12.42
N VAL A 78 -16.85 26.16 13.58
CA VAL A 78 -16.26 27.47 13.76
C VAL A 78 -14.75 27.30 13.97
N PRO A 79 -13.91 28.16 13.35
CA PRO A 79 -12.49 28.09 13.56
C PRO A 79 -12.08 28.24 14.99
N MET A 80 -11.29 27.34 15.52
CA MET A 80 -10.64 27.46 16.81
C MET A 80 -9.61 28.59 16.78
N ALA A 81 -9.19 29.06 17.95
CA ALA A 81 -8.13 30.03 18.03
C ALA A 81 -6.84 29.53 17.34
N ALA A 82 -6.07 30.43 16.74
CA ALA A 82 -4.81 30.13 16.05
C ALA A 82 -3.69 29.79 17.07
N LYS A 83 -3.88 28.69 17.80
CA LYS A 83 -2.94 28.14 18.76
C LYS A 83 -2.74 26.66 18.46
N LYS A 84 -1.50 26.22 18.43
CA LYS A 84 -1.16 24.80 18.39
C LYS A 84 -1.71 24.14 19.64
N ALA A 85 -2.27 22.94 19.47
CA ALA A 85 -2.87 22.22 20.59
C ALA A 85 -2.71 20.71 20.46
N THR A 86 -2.65 20.02 21.60
CA THR A 86 -2.95 18.60 21.70
C THR A 86 -4.33 18.47 22.36
N ILE A 87 -5.24 17.76 21.70
CA ILE A 87 -6.58 17.45 22.24
C ILE A 87 -6.57 15.96 22.58
N THR A 88 -6.79 15.63 23.85
CA THR A 88 -6.65 14.25 24.30
C THR A 88 -7.77 13.86 25.28
N GLY A 89 -8.18 12.59 25.21
CA GLY A 89 -9.09 11.98 26.18
C GLY A 89 -8.37 11.23 27.31
N SER A 90 -7.03 11.30 27.37
CA SER A 90 -6.24 10.60 28.38
C SER A 90 -5.08 11.46 28.85
N TYR A 91 -5.12 11.91 30.11
CA TYR A 91 -4.07 12.75 30.70
C TYR A 91 -4.15 12.73 32.22
N ALA A 92 -3.04 12.49 32.90
CA ALA A 92 -2.88 12.62 34.35
C ALA A 92 -4.03 11.99 35.18
N GLY A 93 -4.47 10.80 34.82
CA GLY A 93 -5.54 10.06 35.53
C GLY A 93 -6.95 10.28 34.97
N VAL A 94 -7.13 11.20 34.02
CA VAL A 94 -8.31 11.28 33.16
C VAL A 94 -8.17 10.26 32.04
N ALA A 95 -9.23 9.53 31.71
CA ALA A 95 -9.28 8.59 30.60
C ALA A 95 -10.71 8.49 30.04
N GLY A 96 -10.82 8.03 28.79
CA GLY A 96 -12.10 7.76 28.13
C GLY A 96 -12.84 9.01 27.67
N GLY A 97 -12.11 10.06 27.27
CA GLY A 97 -12.73 11.26 26.70
C GLY A 97 -13.50 10.95 25.41
N VAL A 98 -14.70 11.52 25.27
CA VAL A 98 -15.60 11.34 24.14
C VAL A 98 -15.94 12.69 23.52
N LEU A 99 -15.75 12.78 22.21
CA LEU A 99 -16.29 13.87 21.40
C LEU A 99 -17.64 13.42 20.84
N MET A 100 -18.71 14.12 21.20
CA MET A 100 -20.06 13.75 20.78
C MET A 100 -20.58 14.69 19.70
N MET A 101 -21.12 14.12 18.64
CA MET A 101 -21.84 14.89 17.63
C MET A 101 -23.23 15.31 18.17
N PRO A 102 -23.66 16.57 18.01
CA PRO A 102 -25.01 16.99 18.36
C PRO A 102 -26.06 16.17 17.60
N ALA A 103 -27.19 15.87 18.28
CA ALA A 103 -28.19 14.93 17.76
C ALA A 103 -28.92 15.42 16.50
N ASP A 104 -29.14 16.71 16.37
CA ASP A 104 -30.01 17.33 15.36
C ASP A 104 -29.23 18.13 14.29
N GLU A 105 -27.90 18.10 14.33
CA GLU A 105 -27.07 18.89 13.42
C GLU A 105 -26.66 18.08 12.16
N ASN A 106 -26.77 18.73 11.02
CA ASN A 106 -26.33 18.13 9.76
C ASN A 106 -24.83 18.15 9.62
N MET A 107 -24.16 19.15 10.18
CA MET A 107 -22.71 19.32 10.11
C MET A 107 -22.18 19.67 11.49
N ALA A 108 -21.25 18.90 12.00
CA ALA A 108 -20.57 19.18 13.24
C ALA A 108 -19.08 18.86 13.10
N GLY A 109 -18.26 19.48 13.95
CA GLY A 109 -16.84 19.15 13.94
C GLY A 109 -15.95 20.20 14.57
N LEU A 110 -14.66 19.94 14.50
CA LEU A 110 -13.62 20.83 14.98
C LEU A 110 -12.82 21.38 13.80
N SER A 111 -12.74 22.70 13.74
CA SER A 111 -12.01 23.42 12.70
C SER A 111 -10.77 24.07 13.33
N PHE A 112 -9.59 23.60 12.97
CA PHE A 112 -8.35 23.98 13.64
C PHE A 112 -7.76 25.26 13.05
N GLY A 113 -7.33 26.16 13.91
CA GLY A 113 -6.67 27.43 13.53
C GLY A 113 -5.15 27.35 13.51
N ALA A 114 -4.56 26.20 13.86
CA ALA A 114 -3.13 25.92 13.84
C ALA A 114 -2.87 24.41 13.85
N ASP A 115 -1.60 24.00 13.73
CA ASP A 115 -1.20 22.58 13.82
C ASP A 115 -1.75 21.95 15.10
N THR A 116 -2.45 20.84 14.97
CA THR A 116 -3.15 20.18 16.08
C THR A 116 -2.91 18.68 16.08
N THR A 117 -2.75 18.13 17.28
CA THR A 117 -2.78 16.68 17.51
C THR A 117 -4.07 16.32 18.23
N VAL A 118 -4.77 15.27 17.78
CA VAL A 118 -5.94 14.68 18.44
C VAL A 118 -5.64 13.22 18.73
N GLU A 119 -5.76 12.81 20.00
CA GLU A 119 -5.37 11.46 20.40
C GLU A 119 -6.17 10.94 21.60
N HIS A 120 -6.18 9.60 21.78
CA HIS A 120 -6.86 8.94 22.91
C HIS A 120 -8.31 9.36 23.10
N LEU A 121 -9.04 9.58 22.02
CA LEU A 121 -10.43 10.06 22.02
C LEU A 121 -11.33 9.10 21.25
N THR A 122 -12.55 8.96 21.76
CA THR A 122 -13.65 8.37 20.98
C THR A 122 -14.47 9.50 20.36
N VAL A 123 -14.71 9.42 19.06
CA VAL A 123 -15.70 10.27 18.38
C VAL A 123 -16.99 9.47 18.27
N ASP A 124 -18.05 9.94 18.89
CA ASP A 124 -19.35 9.26 18.91
C ASP A 124 -20.38 10.07 18.12
N CYS A 125 -20.72 9.54 16.96
CA CYS A 125 -21.75 10.06 16.08
C CYS A 125 -23.06 9.26 16.15
N SER A 126 -23.14 8.22 16.98
CA SER A 126 -24.25 7.27 17.01
C SER A 126 -25.58 7.89 17.43
N GLY A 127 -25.55 8.99 18.16
CA GLY A 127 -26.74 9.73 18.61
C GLY A 127 -27.31 10.71 17.58
N ASN A 128 -26.67 10.92 16.44
CA ASN A 128 -27.13 11.84 15.41
C ASN A 128 -28.28 11.21 14.60
N SER A 129 -29.40 11.92 14.49
CA SER A 129 -30.61 11.48 13.79
C SER A 129 -30.77 12.10 12.40
N SER A 130 -29.84 12.96 11.99
CA SER A 130 -29.89 13.60 10.69
C SER A 130 -29.61 12.59 9.55
N SER A 131 -30.39 12.65 8.48
CA SER A 131 -30.18 11.87 7.28
C SER A 131 -28.91 12.27 6.49
N TYR A 132 -28.32 13.41 6.84
CA TYR A 132 -27.14 13.98 6.21
C TYR A 132 -26.07 14.37 7.24
N GLY A 133 -26.07 13.72 8.41
CA GLY A 133 -25.14 14.04 9.48
C GLY A 133 -23.69 13.83 9.06
N MET A 134 -22.86 14.85 9.26
CA MET A 134 -21.44 14.81 8.99
C MET A 134 -20.66 15.32 10.20
N PHE A 135 -19.74 14.51 10.69
CA PHE A 135 -18.72 14.96 11.64
C PHE A 135 -17.38 15.11 10.91
N SER A 136 -16.68 16.20 11.14
CA SER A 136 -15.38 16.40 10.52
C SER A 136 -14.36 17.06 11.42
N PHE A 137 -13.12 16.61 11.31
CA PHE A 137 -11.95 17.38 11.70
C PHE A 137 -11.45 18.15 10.47
N TYR A 138 -11.47 19.48 10.55
CA TYR A 138 -11.02 20.36 9.49
C TYR A 138 -9.63 20.90 9.81
N ALA A 139 -8.63 20.48 9.05
CA ALA A 139 -7.25 20.92 9.25
C ALA A 139 -7.00 22.37 8.77
N ASN A 140 -7.86 22.93 7.91
CA ASN A 140 -7.79 24.32 7.39
C ASN A 140 -6.40 24.70 6.85
N GLY A 141 -5.72 23.79 6.18
CA GLY A 141 -4.38 24.03 5.66
C GLY A 141 -3.26 23.88 6.70
N HIS A 142 -3.57 23.54 7.95
CA HIS A 142 -2.61 23.23 9.00
C HIS A 142 -2.26 21.75 9.03
N ASN A 143 -1.23 21.37 9.79
CA ASN A 143 -0.92 19.97 10.02
C ASN A 143 -1.85 19.40 11.10
N LEU A 144 -2.52 18.29 10.76
CA LEU A 144 -3.38 17.54 11.67
C LEU A 144 -2.77 16.17 11.92
N THR A 145 -2.50 15.86 13.19
CA THR A 145 -2.08 14.50 13.58
C THR A 145 -3.22 13.84 14.35
N LEU A 146 -3.69 12.71 13.85
CA LEU A 146 -4.53 11.78 14.59
C LEU A 146 -3.60 10.77 15.25
N GLY A 147 -3.39 10.94 16.55
CA GLY A 147 -2.45 10.18 17.36
C GLY A 147 -2.94 8.78 17.70
N GLU A 148 -2.32 8.18 18.70
CA GLU A 148 -2.72 6.85 19.18
C GLU A 148 -4.07 6.89 19.92
N GLY A 149 -4.74 5.72 19.98
CA GLY A 149 -5.95 5.53 20.75
C GLY A 149 -7.18 6.29 20.23
N MET A 150 -7.17 6.72 18.98
CA MET A 150 -8.36 7.26 18.33
C MET A 150 -9.35 6.15 17.99
N ASN A 151 -10.63 6.37 18.28
CA ASN A 151 -11.72 5.48 17.90
C ASN A 151 -12.88 6.32 17.38
N MET A 152 -13.28 6.08 16.12
CA MET A 152 -14.39 6.80 15.49
C MET A 152 -15.55 5.85 15.27
N LEU A 153 -16.61 6.01 16.06
CA LEU A 153 -17.81 5.20 15.93
C LEU A 153 -18.58 5.63 14.67
N PRO A 154 -19.04 4.66 13.86
CA PRO A 154 -19.75 4.97 12.62
C PRO A 154 -21.06 5.72 12.92
N PHE A 155 -21.50 6.52 11.95
CA PHE A 155 -22.86 7.04 11.94
C PHE A 155 -23.88 5.91 11.94
N PRO A 156 -25.10 6.12 12.50
CA PRO A 156 -26.21 5.19 12.28
C PRO A 156 -26.36 4.97 10.78
N ALA A 157 -26.50 3.72 10.38
CA ALA A 157 -26.60 3.35 8.97
C ALA A 157 -27.68 4.15 8.27
N SER A 158 -27.31 5.14 7.50
CA SER A 158 -28.15 5.76 6.48
C SER A 158 -27.76 5.16 5.14
N ASP A 159 -28.75 4.96 4.26
CA ASP A 159 -28.58 4.36 2.92
C ASP A 159 -27.71 5.20 1.96
N SER A 160 -27.00 6.18 2.45
CA SER A 160 -26.19 7.10 1.67
C SER A 160 -24.71 7.00 2.02
N THR A 161 -23.89 7.28 1.03
CA THR A 161 -22.41 7.29 1.08
C THR A 161 -21.85 7.80 2.40
N PRO A 162 -20.81 7.14 2.95
CA PRO A 162 -20.16 7.60 4.17
C PRO A 162 -19.60 9.01 3.98
N TYR A 163 -19.90 9.89 4.90
CA TYR A 163 -19.38 11.26 4.87
C TYR A 163 -17.97 11.31 5.45
N PRO A 164 -17.10 12.17 4.90
CA PRO A 164 -15.74 12.30 5.37
C PRO A 164 -15.69 12.72 6.83
N VAL A 165 -14.86 12.05 7.59
CA VAL A 165 -14.66 12.30 9.01
C VAL A 165 -13.40 13.13 9.27
N VAL A 166 -12.43 13.12 8.36
CA VAL A 166 -11.20 13.91 8.45
C VAL A 166 -10.95 14.60 7.12
N GLN A 167 -10.80 15.91 7.15
CA GLN A 167 -10.59 16.74 5.97
C GLN A 167 -9.40 17.68 6.14
N ALA A 168 -8.59 17.82 5.11
CA ALA A 168 -7.53 18.84 5.08
C ALA A 168 -8.05 20.23 4.78
N SER A 169 -9.25 20.32 4.21
CA SER A 169 -9.88 21.56 3.77
C SER A 169 -10.38 22.46 4.91
N SER A 170 -10.84 23.64 4.52
CA SER A 170 -11.58 24.55 5.37
C SER A 170 -13.05 24.11 5.54
N ALA A 171 -13.61 24.31 6.72
CA ALA A 171 -15.05 24.17 6.98
C ALA A 171 -15.91 25.17 6.21
N ASN A 172 -15.32 26.23 5.70
CA ASN A 172 -16.03 27.28 4.96
C ASN A 172 -15.79 27.14 3.46
N PHE A 173 -16.85 26.78 2.75
CA PHE A 173 -16.88 26.68 1.29
C PHE A 173 -16.79 28.02 0.55
N THR A 174 -16.73 29.15 1.24
CA THR A 174 -16.62 30.45 0.63
C THR A 174 -15.21 30.99 0.78
N PRO A 175 -14.49 31.20 -0.35
CA PRO A 175 -13.13 31.76 -0.34
C PRO A 175 -13.06 33.22 0.16
N GLU A 176 -14.17 33.80 0.60
CA GLU A 176 -14.31 35.19 0.95
C GLU A 176 -14.30 35.49 2.46
N VAL A 177 -14.12 34.47 3.32
CA VAL A 177 -14.06 34.72 4.77
C VAL A 177 -12.66 35.20 5.14
N PRO A 178 -12.48 36.43 5.64
CA PRO A 178 -11.18 36.92 6.08
C PRO A 178 -10.61 36.03 7.19
N GLY A 179 -9.40 35.51 7.00
CA GLY A 179 -8.72 34.62 7.96
C GLY A 179 -8.60 33.18 7.50
N TYR A 180 -9.23 32.81 6.40
CA TYR A 180 -9.00 31.55 5.72
C TYR A 180 -8.16 31.81 4.47
N PRO A 181 -6.87 31.51 4.48
CA PRO A 181 -6.10 31.58 3.25
C PRO A 181 -6.67 30.55 2.28
N PRO A 182 -6.81 30.88 0.98
CA PRO A 182 -6.98 29.85 -0.01
C PRO A 182 -5.71 28.99 0.05
N ALA A 183 -5.86 27.92 0.66
CA ALA A 183 -5.19 26.77 0.61
C ALA A 183 -3.80 26.38 0.20
N ALA A 184 -2.89 26.51 1.08
CA ALA A 184 -1.88 25.46 1.19
C ALA A 184 -2.53 24.31 1.98
N CYS A 185 -2.56 23.10 1.46
CA CYS A 185 -2.99 21.94 2.23
C CYS A 185 -1.93 21.60 3.24
N GLY A 186 -2.34 21.47 4.48
CA GLY A 186 -1.54 20.85 5.51
C GLY A 186 -1.37 19.35 5.29
N THR A 187 -0.60 18.77 6.15
CA THR A 187 -0.39 17.32 6.21
C THR A 187 -1.36 16.71 7.19
N ILE A 188 -2.03 15.63 6.79
CA ILE A 188 -2.77 14.75 7.71
C ILE A 188 -1.88 13.55 8.01
N THR A 189 -1.59 13.33 9.27
CA THR A 189 -0.85 12.15 9.76
C THR A 189 -1.77 11.33 10.64
N VAL A 190 -1.96 10.05 10.32
CA VAL A 190 -2.80 9.13 11.08
C VAL A 190 -1.92 8.01 11.60
N LYS A 191 -1.74 7.95 12.93
CA LYS A 191 -0.78 7.03 13.56
C LYS A 191 -1.37 5.68 13.92
N SER A 192 -2.62 5.62 14.27
CA SER A 192 -3.33 4.36 14.53
C SER A 192 -4.83 4.62 14.64
N GLY A 193 -5.64 3.58 14.73
CA GLY A 193 -7.07 3.68 14.99
C GLY A 193 -7.95 3.24 13.84
N GLN A 194 -9.26 3.36 14.07
CA GLN A 194 -10.29 2.97 13.10
C GLN A 194 -11.07 4.20 12.64
N TYR A 195 -11.20 4.32 11.34
CA TYR A 195 -11.83 5.48 10.69
C TYR A 195 -12.82 5.01 9.63
N THR A 196 -13.94 5.71 9.50
CA THR A 196 -14.90 5.45 8.44
C THR A 196 -14.37 5.99 7.11
N GLN A 197 -13.98 7.26 7.09
CA GLN A 197 -13.46 7.92 5.91
C GLN A 197 -12.41 8.98 6.25
N ILE A 198 -11.40 9.08 5.39
CA ILE A 198 -10.41 10.15 5.41
C ILE A 198 -10.37 10.76 4.02
N ASN A 199 -10.61 12.07 3.94
CA ASN A 199 -10.54 12.84 2.71
C ASN A 199 -9.50 13.95 2.86
N PRO A 200 -8.26 13.76 2.40
CA PRO A 200 -7.23 14.79 2.47
C PRO A 200 -7.55 16.01 1.61
N GLY A 201 -8.40 15.86 0.61
CA GLY A 201 -8.83 16.95 -0.24
C GLY A 201 -9.87 17.84 0.42
N GLY A 202 -11.08 17.36 0.53
CA GLY A 202 -12.24 18.15 0.94
C GLY A 202 -12.67 19.19 -0.10
N PHE A 203 -13.77 19.87 0.17
CA PHE A 203 -14.29 20.88 -0.74
C PHE A 203 -13.44 22.17 -0.72
N GLY A 204 -13.07 22.68 -1.88
CA GLY A 204 -12.33 23.91 -2.07
C GLY A 204 -11.04 23.72 -2.87
N LEU A 205 -10.55 24.77 -3.50
CA LEU A 205 -9.32 24.77 -4.32
C LEU A 205 -8.08 24.52 -3.43
N ILE A 206 -7.75 23.26 -3.20
CA ILE A 206 -6.66 22.84 -2.34
C ILE A 206 -5.63 22.08 -3.16
N GLN A 207 -4.37 22.54 -3.13
CA GLN A 207 -3.28 21.90 -3.86
C GLN A 207 -2.29 21.25 -2.88
N GLY A 208 -1.87 20.03 -3.18
CA GLY A 208 -0.73 19.41 -2.54
C GLY A 208 -0.96 18.84 -1.14
N ALA A 209 -2.21 18.41 -0.80
CA ALA A 209 -2.47 17.70 0.45
C ALA A 209 -1.64 16.43 0.56
N LYS A 210 -1.10 16.15 1.76
CA LYS A 210 -0.40 14.90 2.04
C LYS A 210 -1.09 14.14 3.16
N LEU A 211 -1.39 12.88 2.89
CA LEU A 211 -1.93 11.95 3.87
C LEU A 211 -0.89 10.87 4.17
N TYR A 212 -0.48 10.78 5.43
CA TYR A 212 0.40 9.72 5.93
C TYR A 212 -0.42 8.77 6.80
N LEU A 213 -0.51 7.50 6.39
CA LEU A 213 -1.12 6.44 7.16
C LEU A 213 -0.02 5.54 7.73
N HIS A 214 0.04 5.45 9.06
CA HIS A 214 0.98 4.60 9.77
C HIS A 214 0.40 3.20 10.03
N GLY A 215 1.26 2.26 10.36
CA GLY A 215 0.82 0.90 10.72
C GLY A 215 -0.21 0.89 11.85
N GLY A 216 -1.18 -0.02 11.76
CA GLY A 216 -2.30 -0.12 12.69
C GLY A 216 -3.50 0.77 12.36
N VAL A 217 -3.44 1.57 11.30
CA VAL A 217 -4.58 2.34 10.79
C VAL A 217 -5.49 1.42 9.99
N THR A 218 -6.78 1.45 10.32
CA THR A 218 -7.85 0.87 9.50
C THR A 218 -8.80 1.97 9.09
N VAL A 219 -9.05 2.10 7.80
CA VAL A 219 -9.96 3.10 7.25
C VAL A 219 -10.86 2.47 6.19
N GLY A 220 -12.17 2.71 6.28
CA GLY A 220 -13.13 2.20 5.29
C GLY A 220 -12.90 2.82 3.92
N TYR A 221 -12.77 4.13 3.87
CA TYR A 221 -12.64 4.87 2.62
C TYR A 221 -11.54 5.93 2.71
N VAL A 222 -10.66 5.94 1.72
CA VAL A 222 -9.77 7.08 1.46
C VAL A 222 -10.20 7.71 0.15
N SER A 223 -10.57 8.97 0.20
CA SER A 223 -11.05 9.70 -0.99
C SER A 223 -10.35 11.04 -1.09
N SER A 224 -10.37 11.61 -2.28
CA SER A 224 -9.99 13.00 -2.51
C SER A 224 -11.01 13.63 -3.46
N ASP A 225 -11.27 14.92 -3.30
CA ASP A 225 -12.13 15.65 -4.22
C ASP A 225 -11.33 16.10 -5.46
N ASN A 226 -12.01 16.16 -6.59
CA ASN A 226 -11.44 16.51 -7.89
C ASN A 226 -10.93 17.96 -8.00
N GLU A 227 -11.31 18.83 -7.07
CA GLU A 227 -10.79 20.19 -7.01
C GLU A 227 -9.37 20.25 -6.41
N VAL A 228 -8.89 19.11 -5.91
CA VAL A 228 -7.55 18.97 -5.30
C VAL A 228 -6.60 18.37 -6.30
N THR A 229 -5.73 19.19 -6.84
CA THR A 229 -4.62 18.69 -7.67
C THR A 229 -3.41 18.41 -6.82
N GLY A 230 -2.83 17.20 -6.97
CA GLY A 230 -1.56 16.85 -6.35
C GLY A 230 -1.64 16.32 -4.91
N ALA A 231 -2.79 15.82 -4.46
CA ALA A 231 -2.85 15.06 -3.20
C ALA A 231 -1.96 13.82 -3.26
N GLU A 232 -1.27 13.51 -2.16
CA GLU A 232 -0.40 12.35 -2.06
C GLU A 232 -0.85 11.46 -0.89
N LEU A 233 -0.90 10.15 -1.10
CA LEU A 233 -1.15 9.13 -0.07
C LEU A 233 0.12 8.33 0.18
N HIS A 234 0.62 8.39 1.41
CA HIS A 234 1.83 7.72 1.85
C HIS A 234 1.51 6.67 2.93
N ILE A 235 1.96 5.45 2.72
CA ILE A 235 1.89 4.35 3.66
C ILE A 235 3.26 4.21 4.32
N VAL A 236 3.33 4.48 5.61
CA VAL A 236 4.58 4.64 6.36
C VAL A 236 4.58 3.84 7.66
N GLU A 237 5.75 3.48 8.17
CA GLU A 237 5.92 2.81 9.47
C GLU A 237 4.96 1.62 9.69
N SER A 238 4.72 0.83 8.65
CA SER A 238 3.79 -0.30 8.66
C SER A 238 4.52 -1.62 8.37
N SER A 239 3.86 -2.75 8.63
CA SER A 239 4.39 -4.09 8.38
C SER A 239 3.24 -5.09 8.18
N GLU A 240 3.53 -6.32 7.80
CA GLU A 240 2.53 -7.40 7.71
C GLU A 240 1.81 -7.64 9.05
N GLN A 241 2.51 -7.51 10.18
CA GLN A 241 1.96 -7.68 11.53
C GLN A 241 1.20 -6.43 12.01
N ASN A 242 1.48 -5.29 11.44
CA ASN A 242 0.85 -4.01 11.76
C ASN A 242 0.57 -3.24 10.44
N PRO A 243 -0.32 -3.75 9.59
CA PRO A 243 -0.58 -3.17 8.28
C PRO A 243 -1.36 -1.86 8.38
N VAL A 244 -1.29 -1.06 7.33
CA VAL A 244 -2.34 -0.10 7.00
C VAL A 244 -3.41 -0.87 6.23
N THR A 245 -4.66 -0.81 6.71
CA THR A 245 -5.79 -1.47 6.04
C THR A 245 -6.76 -0.41 5.52
N VAL A 246 -7.01 -0.45 4.23
CA VAL A 246 -7.94 0.44 3.53
C VAL A 246 -9.02 -0.41 2.87
N GLY A 247 -10.29 -0.07 3.07
CA GLY A 247 -11.38 -0.70 2.35
C GLY A 247 -11.32 -0.31 0.88
N THR A 248 -11.47 0.97 0.60
CA THR A 248 -11.49 1.50 -0.77
C THR A 248 -10.74 2.82 -0.86
N ILE A 249 -10.00 3.03 -1.95
CA ILE A 249 -9.46 4.33 -2.34
C ILE A 249 -10.27 4.77 -3.56
N TYR A 250 -10.93 5.93 -3.52
CA TYR A 250 -11.80 6.36 -4.62
C TYR A 250 -11.80 7.88 -4.82
N ASN A 251 -12.27 8.27 -5.99
CA ASN A 251 -12.55 9.66 -6.33
C ASN A 251 -14.04 9.97 -6.09
N THR A 252 -14.37 11.09 -5.51
CA THR A 252 -15.74 11.49 -5.26
C THR A 252 -16.41 12.20 -6.44
N TYR A 253 -15.66 12.58 -7.49
CA TYR A 253 -16.17 13.36 -8.63
C TYR A 253 -15.55 12.96 -9.98
N ASP A 254 -16.31 13.06 -11.00
CA ASP A 254 -16.23 12.96 -12.47
C ASP A 254 -14.86 12.79 -13.20
N GLY A 255 -14.01 11.87 -12.76
CA GLY A 255 -12.96 11.33 -13.64
C GLY A 255 -11.65 12.11 -13.68
N THR A 256 -11.39 13.01 -12.74
CA THR A 256 -10.06 13.61 -12.56
C THR A 256 -9.26 12.89 -11.47
N GLU A 257 -7.94 12.88 -11.62
CA GLU A 257 -7.01 12.22 -10.70
C GLU A 257 -7.15 12.77 -9.27
N SER A 258 -7.53 11.93 -8.31
CA SER A 258 -7.69 12.32 -6.92
C SER A 258 -6.36 12.38 -6.18
N PHE A 259 -5.50 11.41 -6.45
CA PHE A 259 -4.18 11.33 -5.87
C PHE A 259 -3.12 11.40 -6.96
N SER A 260 -2.20 12.35 -6.85
CA SER A 260 -1.03 12.42 -7.73
C SER A 260 -0.05 11.28 -7.47
N LEU A 261 -0.06 10.73 -6.25
CA LEU A 261 0.83 9.66 -5.83
C LEU A 261 0.19 8.79 -4.75
N LEU A 262 0.25 7.46 -4.94
CA LEU A 262 0.17 6.46 -3.88
C LEU A 262 1.57 5.89 -3.65
N SER A 263 2.10 6.00 -2.44
CA SER A 263 3.42 5.50 -2.08
C SER A 263 3.37 4.53 -0.91
N VAL A 264 3.94 3.33 -1.09
CA VAL A 264 4.24 2.39 -0.01
C VAL A 264 5.75 2.42 0.23
N GLU A 265 6.16 2.86 1.43
CA GLU A 265 7.58 3.01 1.75
C GLU A 265 8.33 1.67 1.87
N ALA A 266 9.64 1.74 2.04
CA ALA A 266 10.49 0.57 2.22
C ALA A 266 10.08 -0.21 3.49
N GLY A 267 9.72 -1.49 3.31
CA GLY A 267 9.21 -2.35 4.38
C GLY A 267 7.76 -2.10 4.78
N GLY A 268 7.09 -1.10 4.19
CA GLY A 268 5.69 -0.79 4.47
C GLY A 268 4.72 -1.86 3.95
N TYR A 269 3.51 -1.89 4.51
CA TYR A 269 2.47 -2.85 4.14
C TYR A 269 1.11 -2.18 4.04
N LEU A 270 0.57 -2.11 2.82
CA LEU A 270 -0.79 -1.66 2.54
C LEU A 270 -1.66 -2.86 2.17
N ARG A 271 -2.77 -3.03 2.89
CA ARG A 271 -3.82 -4.02 2.58
C ARG A 271 -5.06 -3.30 2.10
N ILE A 272 -5.55 -3.66 0.91
CA ILE A 272 -6.85 -3.22 0.38
C ILE A 272 -7.80 -4.39 0.43
N THR A 273 -8.92 -4.26 1.16
CA THR A 273 -9.82 -5.37 1.49
C THR A 273 -11.02 -5.49 0.56
N ASP A 274 -11.69 -4.39 0.25
CA ASP A 274 -12.85 -4.39 -0.64
C ASP A 274 -12.50 -4.16 -2.10
N GLY A 275 -11.34 -3.68 -2.32
CA GLY A 275 -10.70 -3.72 -3.57
C GLY A 275 -11.27 -2.97 -4.71
N SER A 276 -12.15 -2.11 -4.53
CA SER A 276 -12.48 -1.26 -5.64
C SER A 276 -11.74 0.08 -5.55
N LEU A 277 -10.44 0.04 -5.96
CA LEU A 277 -10.02 1.15 -6.80
C LEU A 277 -10.81 1.10 -8.11
N ASP A 278 -11.73 0.16 -8.19
CA ASP A 278 -12.67 0.00 -9.27
C ASP A 278 -14.05 0.37 -8.75
N SER A 279 -14.45 1.53 -9.03
CA SER A 279 -15.79 1.65 -9.55
C SER A 279 -15.63 1.95 -11.03
N SER A 280 -16.41 1.32 -11.85
CA SER A 280 -16.60 1.62 -13.27
C SER A 280 -16.96 3.10 -13.55
N ALA A 281 -16.91 3.96 -12.55
CA ALA A 281 -17.07 5.41 -12.56
C ALA A 281 -15.78 6.17 -12.25
N LEU A 282 -14.65 5.52 -11.95
CA LEU A 282 -13.45 6.16 -11.41
C LEU A 282 -12.20 5.72 -12.17
N GLU A 283 -12.16 6.04 -13.47
CA GLU A 283 -10.93 5.99 -14.22
C GLU A 283 -9.92 6.96 -13.58
N GLY A 284 -8.77 6.44 -13.09
CA GLY A 284 -7.66 7.24 -12.67
C GLY A 284 -7.74 7.85 -11.25
N ALA A 285 -8.22 7.11 -10.25
CA ALA A 285 -8.20 7.60 -8.86
C ALA A 285 -6.80 7.96 -8.37
N VAL A 286 -5.77 7.34 -8.90
CA VAL A 286 -4.36 7.57 -8.58
C VAL A 286 -3.56 7.79 -9.84
N LYS A 287 -2.74 8.84 -9.90
CA LYS A 287 -1.86 9.08 -11.05
C LYS A 287 -0.67 8.13 -11.02
N ASP A 288 0.24 8.34 -10.10
CA ASP A 288 1.48 7.59 -10.02
C ASP A 288 1.50 6.68 -8.79
N PHE A 289 2.09 5.48 -8.95
CA PHE A 289 2.25 4.52 -7.88
C PHE A 289 3.73 4.23 -7.60
N SER A 290 4.13 4.29 -6.34
CA SER A 290 5.48 3.95 -5.88
C SER A 290 5.43 2.83 -4.85
N LEU A 291 6.03 1.69 -5.19
CA LEU A 291 6.19 0.54 -4.29
C LEU A 291 7.68 0.35 -4.04
N ALA A 292 8.17 0.89 -2.91
CA ALA A 292 9.59 0.85 -2.57
C ALA A 292 10.09 -0.57 -2.27
N GLN A 293 11.39 -0.76 -2.28
CA GLN A 293 12.00 -2.07 -2.01
C GLN A 293 11.59 -2.60 -0.63
N GLY A 294 11.06 -3.82 -0.60
CA GLY A 294 10.56 -4.47 0.61
C GLY A 294 9.17 -3.99 1.06
N GLY A 295 8.58 -2.99 0.40
CA GLY A 295 7.18 -2.62 0.62
C GLY A 295 6.24 -3.65 0.01
N THR A 296 5.03 -3.78 0.55
CA THR A 296 4.01 -4.72 0.08
C THR A 296 2.69 -4.00 -0.17
N LEU A 297 2.13 -4.21 -1.36
CA LEU A 297 0.73 -3.93 -1.65
C LEU A 297 -0.03 -5.26 -1.73
N TYR A 298 -0.96 -5.47 -0.80
CA TYR A 298 -1.79 -6.67 -0.72
C TYR A 298 -3.24 -6.35 -1.11
N LEU A 299 -3.71 -6.97 -2.19
CA LEU A 299 -5.09 -6.86 -2.68
C LEU A 299 -5.83 -8.12 -2.31
N GLU A 300 -6.83 -8.02 -1.43
CA GLU A 300 -7.55 -9.21 -0.96
C GLU A 300 -8.56 -9.74 -1.99
N ASN A 301 -9.38 -8.85 -2.52
CA ASN A 301 -10.49 -9.22 -3.41
C ASN A 301 -10.59 -8.36 -4.67
N SER A 302 -9.53 -7.65 -5.05
CA SER A 302 -9.66 -6.58 -6.03
C SER A 302 -8.80 -6.69 -7.26
N THR A 303 -9.25 -5.95 -8.26
CA THR A 303 -8.49 -5.60 -9.45
C THR A 303 -8.01 -4.16 -9.35
N LEU A 304 -6.89 -3.84 -9.98
CA LEU A 304 -6.40 -2.47 -10.15
C LEU A 304 -6.59 -1.97 -11.61
N ALA A 305 -7.46 -2.62 -12.38
CA ALA A 305 -7.79 -2.18 -13.72
C ALA A 305 -8.42 -0.77 -13.67
N GLY A 306 -7.87 0.16 -14.44
CA GLY A 306 -8.34 1.55 -14.47
C GLY A 306 -7.99 2.41 -13.25
N ALA A 307 -7.28 1.85 -12.26
CA ALA A 307 -6.95 2.57 -11.02
C ALA A 307 -5.92 3.68 -11.20
N PHE A 308 -5.06 3.55 -12.20
CA PHE A 308 -3.93 4.43 -12.44
C PHE A 308 -4.07 5.17 -13.78
N SER A 309 -3.64 6.43 -13.81
CA SER A 309 -3.55 7.22 -15.05
C SER A 309 -2.12 7.55 -15.46
N GLY A 310 -1.14 7.31 -14.61
CA GLY A 310 0.28 7.61 -14.81
C GLY A 310 1.18 6.40 -14.75
N SER A 311 2.30 6.52 -14.06
CA SER A 311 3.41 5.56 -14.06
C SER A 311 3.57 4.82 -12.74
N MET A 312 4.24 3.65 -12.78
CA MET A 312 4.59 2.86 -11.62
C MET A 312 6.12 2.78 -11.45
N GLN A 313 6.58 3.08 -10.25
CA GLN A 313 7.93 2.73 -9.80
C GLN A 313 7.85 1.51 -8.88
N GLY A 314 8.25 0.36 -9.39
CA GLY A 314 8.28 -0.88 -8.64
C GLY A 314 9.59 -1.11 -7.89
N GLY A 315 9.54 -1.98 -6.89
CA GLY A 315 10.70 -2.36 -6.06
C GLY A 315 10.35 -3.35 -4.96
N GLY A 316 9.05 -3.52 -4.67
CA GLY A 316 8.52 -4.34 -3.59
C GLY A 316 7.72 -5.54 -4.07
N LEU A 317 6.79 -6.00 -3.22
CA LEU A 317 5.91 -7.14 -3.42
C LEU A 317 4.48 -6.67 -3.71
N LEU A 318 3.95 -7.08 -4.85
CA LEU A 318 2.55 -6.94 -5.22
C LEU A 318 1.86 -8.29 -5.03
N VAL A 319 0.86 -8.35 -4.15
CA VAL A 319 0.04 -9.53 -3.92
C VAL A 319 -1.35 -9.29 -4.50
N MET A 320 -1.82 -10.13 -5.42
CA MET A 320 -3.10 -9.93 -6.07
C MET A 320 -3.82 -11.26 -6.36
N PRO A 321 -5.17 -11.25 -6.45
CA PRO A 321 -5.95 -12.44 -6.75
C PRO A 321 -5.63 -13.03 -8.13
N SER A 322 -5.86 -14.33 -8.27
CA SER A 322 -5.80 -15.03 -9.55
C SER A 322 -6.73 -14.38 -10.58
N GLY A 323 -6.18 -13.94 -11.70
CA GLY A 323 -6.91 -13.30 -12.80
C GLY A 323 -7.20 -11.82 -12.64
N ALA A 324 -6.79 -11.20 -11.53
CA ALA A 324 -6.79 -9.75 -11.42
C ALA A 324 -5.79 -9.11 -12.39
N GLN A 325 -6.08 -7.88 -12.81
CA GLN A 325 -5.24 -7.13 -13.75
C GLN A 325 -4.89 -5.76 -13.19
N MET A 326 -3.72 -5.27 -13.57
CA MET A 326 -3.26 -3.92 -13.32
C MET A 326 -2.92 -3.25 -14.65
N ASP A 327 -3.58 -2.16 -14.93
CA ASP A 327 -3.31 -1.35 -16.11
C ASP A 327 -2.59 -0.05 -15.71
N ILE A 328 -1.42 0.16 -16.25
CA ILE A 328 -0.58 1.35 -16.03
C ILE A 328 -0.46 2.09 -17.37
N PRO A 329 -1.23 3.14 -17.61
CA PRO A 329 -1.17 3.89 -18.87
C PRO A 329 0.21 4.49 -19.15
N GLY A 330 0.94 4.86 -18.11
CA GLY A 330 2.33 5.32 -18.20
C GLY A 330 3.34 4.18 -18.17
N THR A 331 4.56 4.50 -17.76
CA THR A 331 5.67 3.55 -17.72
C THR A 331 5.77 2.79 -16.41
N VAL A 332 6.20 1.54 -16.48
CA VAL A 332 6.65 0.76 -15.33
C VAL A 332 8.17 0.73 -15.30
N SER A 333 8.74 1.03 -14.14
CA SER A 333 10.17 0.96 -13.87
C SER A 333 10.45 0.11 -12.61
N GLY A 334 11.73 -0.27 -12.41
CA GLY A 334 12.14 -1.06 -11.25
C GLY A 334 11.81 -2.56 -11.38
N ASN A 335 11.99 -3.29 -10.30
CA ASN A 335 11.81 -4.75 -10.27
C ASN A 335 10.82 -5.13 -9.16
N THR A 336 9.63 -5.55 -9.56
CA THR A 336 8.52 -5.91 -8.66
C THR A 336 8.38 -7.42 -8.54
N GLN A 337 8.25 -7.92 -7.33
CA GLN A 337 7.81 -9.28 -7.10
C GLN A 337 6.29 -9.36 -7.19
N LEU A 338 5.77 -10.38 -7.87
CA LEU A 338 4.35 -10.63 -8.00
C LEU A 338 4.01 -11.95 -7.30
N GLN A 339 3.16 -11.88 -6.29
CA GLN A 339 2.57 -13.05 -5.63
C GLN A 339 1.10 -13.16 -5.99
N LEU A 340 0.69 -14.33 -6.46
CA LEU A 340 -0.68 -14.57 -6.88
C LEU A 340 -1.42 -15.40 -5.85
N ILE A 341 -2.61 -14.96 -5.46
CA ILE A 341 -3.50 -15.68 -4.55
C ILE A 341 -4.31 -16.67 -5.40
N PRO A 342 -4.20 -17.99 -5.16
CA PRO A 342 -4.97 -18.98 -5.91
C PRO A 342 -6.47 -18.80 -5.74
N GLY A 343 -7.22 -18.99 -6.82
CA GLY A 343 -8.67 -19.10 -6.78
C GLY A 343 -9.13 -20.55 -6.58
N THR A 344 -10.34 -20.85 -7.00
CA THR A 344 -10.92 -22.22 -6.96
C THR A 344 -10.99 -22.86 -8.34
N ALA A 345 -10.82 -22.08 -9.41
CA ALA A 345 -10.91 -22.57 -10.79
C ALA A 345 -9.64 -23.33 -11.20
N ASP A 346 -9.80 -24.36 -12.04
CA ASP A 346 -8.72 -25.19 -12.54
C ASP A 346 -9.02 -25.61 -14.00
N GLY A 347 -8.06 -26.29 -14.65
CA GLY A 347 -8.19 -26.81 -16.00
C GLY A 347 -7.42 -26.01 -17.05
N GLU A 348 -7.92 -26.00 -18.28
CA GLU A 348 -7.27 -25.28 -19.37
C GLU A 348 -7.24 -23.77 -19.08
N GLY A 349 -6.08 -23.15 -19.26
CA GLY A 349 -5.86 -21.73 -18.93
C GLY A 349 -5.51 -21.46 -17.47
N TYR A 350 -5.32 -22.50 -16.67
CA TYR A 350 -4.91 -22.39 -15.27
C TYR A 350 -3.66 -23.22 -14.97
N VAL A 351 -2.95 -22.84 -13.94
CA VAL A 351 -1.92 -23.62 -13.28
C VAL A 351 -2.07 -23.46 -11.78
N GLU A 352 -2.31 -24.59 -11.07
CA GLU A 352 -2.46 -24.58 -9.60
C GLU A 352 -3.48 -23.55 -9.12
N HIS A 353 -4.66 -23.55 -9.73
CA HIS A 353 -5.77 -22.63 -9.47
C HIS A 353 -5.45 -21.14 -9.76
N ILE A 354 -4.35 -20.85 -10.47
CA ILE A 354 -4.01 -19.51 -10.90
C ILE A 354 -4.23 -19.38 -12.41
N LYS A 355 -4.98 -18.38 -12.81
CA LYS A 355 -5.33 -18.10 -14.21
C LYS A 355 -4.08 -17.66 -14.98
N LEU A 356 -3.82 -18.31 -16.12
CA LEU A 356 -2.78 -17.88 -17.07
C LEU A 356 -3.29 -16.67 -17.88
N GLY A 357 -2.38 -15.79 -18.28
CA GLY A 357 -2.71 -14.62 -19.09
C GLY A 357 -2.05 -13.34 -18.58
N THR A 358 -2.58 -12.20 -19.01
CA THR A 358 -2.05 -10.89 -18.69
C THR A 358 -2.41 -10.49 -17.27
N TYR A 359 -1.40 -10.05 -16.52
CA TYR A 359 -1.56 -9.49 -15.18
C TYR A 359 -1.21 -8.01 -15.11
N VAL A 360 -0.29 -7.54 -15.93
CA VAL A 360 0.08 -6.12 -15.98
C VAL A 360 0.16 -5.67 -17.43
N THR A 361 -0.39 -4.51 -17.73
CA THR A 361 -0.15 -3.79 -18.98
C THR A 361 0.46 -2.43 -18.68
N ALA A 362 1.31 -1.92 -19.57
CA ALA A 362 1.91 -0.60 -19.44
C ALA A 362 2.38 -0.10 -20.81
N ASP A 363 2.81 1.18 -20.86
CA ASP A 363 3.45 1.75 -22.05
C ASP A 363 4.62 0.88 -22.53
N GLU A 364 4.78 0.74 -23.84
CA GLU A 364 5.80 -0.13 -24.45
C GLU A 364 7.24 0.26 -24.11
N SER A 365 7.49 1.52 -23.75
CA SER A 365 8.81 2.02 -23.32
C SER A 365 9.18 1.60 -21.89
N SER A 366 8.29 0.92 -21.16
CA SER A 366 8.53 0.43 -19.80
C SER A 366 9.77 -0.42 -19.70
N THR A 367 10.60 -0.18 -18.70
CA THR A 367 11.83 -0.95 -18.41
C THR A 367 11.68 -1.86 -17.20
N GLY A 368 10.56 -1.79 -16.50
CA GLY A 368 10.29 -2.58 -15.30
C GLY A 368 10.22 -4.08 -15.57
N THR A 369 10.52 -4.85 -14.55
CA THR A 369 10.44 -6.31 -14.58
C THR A 369 9.55 -6.82 -13.48
N PHE A 370 8.83 -7.91 -13.74
CA PHE A 370 8.07 -8.65 -12.75
C PHE A 370 8.65 -10.04 -12.59
N THR A 371 8.77 -10.50 -11.35
CA THR A 371 9.22 -11.84 -11.00
C THR A 371 8.21 -12.50 -10.09
N LEU A 372 7.93 -13.80 -10.28
CA LEU A 372 7.00 -14.50 -9.41
C LEU A 372 7.63 -14.80 -8.06
N ALA A 373 6.92 -14.38 -6.99
CA ALA A 373 7.25 -14.74 -5.62
C ALA A 373 6.71 -16.13 -5.25
N ASN A 374 5.64 -16.59 -5.91
CA ASN A 374 5.09 -17.94 -5.72
C ASN A 374 5.99 -19.01 -6.36
N HIS A 375 6.04 -20.16 -5.70
CA HIS A 375 6.61 -21.39 -6.27
C HIS A 375 5.54 -22.17 -7.05
N ILE A 376 5.05 -21.60 -8.16
CA ILE A 376 4.06 -22.22 -9.04
C ILE A 376 4.71 -22.66 -10.35
N ALA A 377 4.10 -23.62 -11.04
CA ALA A 377 4.59 -24.11 -12.34
C ALA A 377 4.30 -23.11 -13.49
N ALA A 378 4.58 -21.83 -13.23
CA ALA A 378 4.44 -20.75 -14.19
C ALA A 378 5.64 -19.80 -14.16
N THR A 379 5.75 -18.97 -15.19
CA THR A 379 6.69 -17.85 -15.29
C THR A 379 5.92 -16.62 -15.71
N ILE A 380 6.42 -15.43 -15.33
CA ILE A 380 5.91 -14.18 -15.87
C ILE A 380 6.87 -13.69 -16.95
N ALA A 381 6.34 -13.41 -18.12
CA ALA A 381 7.12 -12.97 -19.28
C ALA A 381 6.56 -11.68 -19.86
N ARG A 382 7.45 -10.75 -20.17
CA ARG A 382 7.08 -9.54 -20.91
C ARG A 382 6.82 -9.89 -22.36
N ARG A 383 5.69 -9.44 -22.89
CA ARG A 383 5.26 -9.61 -24.29
C ARG A 383 4.89 -8.25 -24.88
N ALA A 384 4.79 -8.19 -26.20
CA ALA A 384 4.11 -7.10 -26.86
C ALA A 384 2.61 -7.22 -26.52
N GLY A 385 2.02 -6.14 -26.01
CA GLY A 385 0.59 -6.04 -25.78
C GLY A 385 -0.19 -5.56 -27.02
N ALA A 386 -1.25 -4.84 -26.82
CA ALA A 386 -1.88 -4.05 -27.88
C ALA A 386 -0.88 -3.01 -28.43
N PRO A 387 -1.10 -2.42 -29.60
CA PRO A 387 -0.20 -1.41 -30.17
C PRO A 387 0.15 -0.31 -29.17
N GLY A 388 1.45 -0.08 -28.95
CA GLY A 388 1.96 0.88 -27.98
C GLY A 388 2.04 0.39 -26.52
N LEU A 389 1.67 -0.87 -26.26
CA LEU A 389 1.68 -1.44 -24.91
C LEU A 389 2.65 -2.63 -24.77
N ALA A 390 3.25 -2.75 -23.60
CA ALA A 390 3.85 -3.98 -23.09
C ALA A 390 2.85 -4.70 -22.19
N ALA A 391 2.93 -6.02 -22.16
CA ALA A 391 2.14 -6.87 -21.29
C ALA A 391 3.04 -7.84 -20.52
N TRP A 392 2.79 -8.06 -19.26
CA TRP A 392 3.42 -9.12 -18.47
C TRP A 392 2.42 -10.24 -18.26
N ASN A 393 2.72 -11.33 -18.95
CA ASN A 393 1.86 -12.50 -19.02
C ASN A 393 2.37 -13.60 -18.12
N LEU A 394 1.46 -14.18 -17.35
CA LEU A 394 1.71 -15.44 -16.68
C LEU A 394 1.58 -16.58 -17.71
N GLU A 395 2.64 -17.33 -17.89
CA GLU A 395 2.71 -18.45 -18.83
C GLU A 395 3.10 -19.71 -18.07
N LYS A 396 2.60 -20.87 -18.54
CA LYS A 396 3.01 -22.16 -17.97
C LYS A 396 4.51 -22.34 -18.11
N ALA A 397 5.18 -22.67 -17.02
CA ALA A 397 6.60 -22.98 -17.06
C ALA A 397 6.81 -24.32 -17.77
N VAL A 398 7.67 -24.32 -18.79
CA VAL A 398 8.03 -25.53 -19.55
C VAL A 398 9.53 -25.73 -19.45
N GLY A 399 9.93 -26.78 -18.75
CA GLY A 399 11.30 -27.27 -18.77
C GLY A 399 11.51 -28.31 -19.88
N SER A 400 12.70 -28.43 -20.37
CA SER A 400 13.06 -29.43 -21.38
C SER A 400 14.28 -30.27 -20.97
N LEU A 401 14.28 -31.55 -21.34
CA LEU A 401 15.42 -32.42 -21.21
C LEU A 401 15.79 -32.93 -22.60
N THR A 402 17.00 -32.62 -23.03
CA THR A 402 17.57 -33.14 -24.31
C THR A 402 18.53 -34.29 -24.01
N VAL A 403 18.25 -35.44 -24.59
CA VAL A 403 19.17 -36.58 -24.53
C VAL A 403 19.92 -36.65 -25.87
N THR A 404 21.24 -36.55 -25.82
CA THR A 404 22.11 -36.63 -27.01
C THR A 404 22.98 -37.86 -26.96
N GLN A 405 23.28 -38.41 -28.14
CA GLN A 405 24.17 -39.53 -28.28
C GLN A 405 25.17 -39.27 -29.41
N THR A 406 26.42 -39.59 -29.14
CA THR A 406 27.51 -39.57 -30.14
C THR A 406 28.15 -40.95 -30.18
N VAL A 407 28.25 -41.53 -31.36
CA VAL A 407 28.97 -42.79 -31.57
C VAL A 407 30.33 -42.49 -32.19
N THR A 408 31.39 -43.02 -31.59
CA THR A 408 32.79 -42.80 -32.03
C THR A 408 33.55 -44.13 -32.09
N GLY A 409 34.75 -44.08 -32.62
CA GLY A 409 35.65 -45.23 -32.72
C GLY A 409 35.65 -45.89 -34.09
N THR A 410 36.68 -46.70 -34.39
CA THR A 410 36.96 -47.28 -35.71
C THR A 410 36.03 -48.45 -36.11
N ALA A 411 35.31 -49.01 -35.11
CA ALA A 411 34.28 -50.06 -35.30
C ALA A 411 32.90 -49.63 -34.85
N GLY A 412 32.69 -48.32 -34.62
CA GLY A 412 31.38 -47.76 -34.22
C GLY A 412 30.38 -47.82 -35.37
N GLY A 413 29.35 -48.64 -35.27
CA GLY A 413 28.31 -48.77 -36.29
C GLY A 413 27.23 -47.70 -36.08
N GLN A 414 26.99 -46.83 -37.05
CA GLN A 414 25.95 -45.83 -37.02
C GLN A 414 24.53 -46.44 -37.00
N ALA A 415 24.37 -47.71 -37.35
CA ALA A 415 23.09 -48.41 -37.32
C ALA A 415 22.75 -49.06 -35.94
N GLN A 416 23.64 -48.96 -34.96
CA GLN A 416 23.37 -49.50 -33.62
C GLN A 416 22.27 -48.73 -32.91
N LYS A 417 21.23 -49.43 -32.48
CA LYS A 417 20.16 -48.88 -31.69
C LYS A 417 20.54 -48.94 -30.20
N PHE A 418 20.40 -47.84 -29.53
CA PHE A 418 20.52 -47.71 -28.07
C PHE A 418 19.17 -47.34 -27.49
N THR A 419 18.88 -47.86 -26.33
CA THR A 419 17.64 -47.52 -25.59
C THR A 419 18.00 -46.63 -24.43
N PHE A 420 17.35 -45.49 -24.35
CA PHE A 420 17.46 -44.59 -23.22
C PHE A 420 16.21 -44.70 -22.36
N THR A 421 16.40 -44.88 -21.07
CA THR A 421 15.32 -44.78 -20.07
C THR A 421 15.48 -43.45 -19.36
N VAL A 422 14.44 -42.60 -19.44
CA VAL A 422 14.38 -41.34 -18.77
C VAL A 422 13.40 -41.50 -17.61
N THR A 423 13.87 -41.33 -16.39
CA THR A 423 13.04 -41.29 -15.20
C THR A 423 12.97 -39.83 -14.74
N VAL A 424 11.76 -39.30 -14.63
CA VAL A 424 11.51 -37.96 -14.12
C VAL A 424 10.74 -38.12 -12.84
N ALA A 425 11.27 -37.59 -11.76
CA ALA A 425 10.57 -37.55 -10.45
C ALA A 425 9.98 -36.19 -10.23
N GLY A 426 8.69 -36.16 -9.92
CA GLY A 426 7.98 -34.96 -9.45
C GLY A 426 8.45 -34.56 -8.06
N LEU A 427 8.25 -33.30 -7.73
CA LEU A 427 8.44 -32.81 -6.37
C LEU A 427 7.24 -33.22 -5.50
N PRO A 428 7.42 -33.36 -4.18
CA PRO A 428 6.30 -33.58 -3.26
C PRO A 428 5.24 -32.47 -3.44
N ASP A 429 3.99 -32.80 -3.22
CA ASP A 429 2.86 -31.87 -3.28
C ASP A 429 3.19 -30.59 -2.51
N GLY A 430 3.00 -29.45 -3.16
CA GLY A 430 3.24 -28.11 -2.59
C GLY A 430 4.66 -27.56 -2.72
N THR A 431 5.59 -28.29 -3.37
CA THR A 431 6.94 -27.81 -3.66
C THR A 431 7.15 -27.73 -5.16
N TYR A 432 7.13 -26.53 -5.70
CA TYR A 432 7.35 -26.28 -7.12
C TYR A 432 8.77 -25.79 -7.34
N GLY A 433 9.63 -26.71 -7.71
CA GLY A 433 11.00 -26.45 -8.07
C GLY A 433 11.34 -27.14 -9.39
N ASP A 434 12.60 -27.29 -9.64
CA ASP A 434 13.08 -28.03 -10.81
C ASP A 434 12.78 -29.51 -10.64
N MET A 435 12.20 -30.16 -11.67
CA MET A 435 12.00 -31.60 -11.67
C MET A 435 13.35 -32.31 -11.71
N THR A 436 13.54 -33.35 -10.92
CA THR A 436 14.74 -34.16 -10.98
C THR A 436 14.62 -35.20 -12.11
N TYR A 437 15.72 -35.51 -12.76
CA TYR A 437 15.77 -36.55 -13.79
C TYR A 437 16.96 -37.46 -13.63
N GLU A 438 16.78 -38.66 -14.10
CA GLU A 438 17.85 -39.65 -14.33
C GLU A 438 17.71 -40.28 -15.73
N VAL A 439 18.79 -40.30 -16.49
CA VAL A 439 18.83 -40.95 -17.80
C VAL A 439 19.84 -42.11 -17.76
N THR A 440 19.36 -43.29 -18.13
CA THR A 440 20.20 -44.49 -18.28
C THR A 440 20.20 -44.96 -19.72
N ILE A 441 21.27 -45.67 -20.13
CA ILE A 441 21.41 -46.23 -21.47
C ILE A 441 21.49 -47.76 -21.38
N ALA A 442 20.80 -48.44 -22.29
CA ALA A 442 20.86 -49.87 -22.48
C ALA A 442 21.22 -50.21 -23.95
N GLY A 443 21.66 -51.44 -24.21
CA GLY A 443 22.05 -51.88 -25.55
C GLY A 443 23.45 -51.45 -25.98
N ALA A 444 24.26 -50.97 -25.06
CA ALA A 444 25.62 -50.50 -25.35
C ALA A 444 26.70 -51.60 -25.26
N GLN A 445 26.31 -52.86 -25.44
CA GLN A 445 27.26 -53.99 -25.36
C GLN A 445 28.38 -53.84 -26.40
N GLY A 446 29.62 -53.97 -25.91
CA GLY A 446 30.81 -53.80 -26.72
C GLY A 446 31.24 -52.37 -27.03
N TYR A 447 30.57 -51.40 -26.42
CA TYR A 447 30.96 -49.99 -26.43
C TYR A 447 31.50 -49.57 -25.05
N GLN A 448 32.49 -48.71 -25.06
CA GLN A 448 32.84 -47.90 -23.89
C GLN A 448 31.91 -46.71 -23.84
N VAL A 449 31.16 -46.55 -22.73
CA VAL A 449 30.20 -45.47 -22.56
C VAL A 449 30.77 -44.46 -21.59
N SER A 450 30.83 -43.21 -22.02
CA SER A 450 30.99 -42.06 -21.11
C SER A 450 29.76 -41.17 -21.24
N ALA A 451 29.36 -40.55 -20.10
CA ALA A 451 28.19 -39.72 -20.08
C ALA A 451 28.37 -38.53 -19.14
N VAL A 452 27.70 -37.42 -19.50
CA VAL A 452 27.67 -36.17 -18.73
C VAL A 452 26.22 -35.75 -18.57
N GLY A 453 25.85 -35.24 -17.41
CA GLY A 453 24.50 -34.74 -17.15
C GLY A 453 23.40 -35.81 -17.12
N THR A 454 23.75 -37.07 -16.74
CA THR A 454 22.77 -38.17 -16.65
C THR A 454 21.81 -38.09 -15.50
N ARG A 455 22.09 -37.25 -14.54
CA ARG A 455 21.23 -36.89 -13.42
C ARG A 455 21.28 -35.38 -13.15
N GLY A 456 20.18 -34.80 -12.75
CA GLY A 456 20.11 -33.37 -12.47
C GLY A 456 18.69 -32.90 -12.28
N GLN A 457 18.54 -31.61 -12.44
CA GLN A 457 17.24 -30.95 -12.43
C GLN A 457 16.91 -30.40 -13.81
N ILE A 458 15.66 -30.49 -14.21
CA ILE A 458 15.13 -29.76 -15.38
C ILE A 458 14.70 -28.40 -14.86
N PRO A 459 15.42 -27.31 -15.19
CA PRO A 459 15.10 -26.00 -14.66
C PRO A 459 13.73 -25.56 -15.16
N LYS A 460 12.99 -24.86 -14.28
CA LYS A 460 11.75 -24.18 -14.63
C LYS A 460 12.02 -23.23 -15.80
N SER A 461 11.30 -23.40 -16.91
CA SER A 461 11.52 -22.61 -18.15
C SER A 461 12.95 -22.67 -18.71
N GLY A 462 13.66 -23.74 -18.45
CA GLY A 462 15.03 -23.95 -18.91
C GLY A 462 15.23 -25.27 -19.63
N ALA A 463 16.47 -25.61 -19.93
CA ALA A 463 16.84 -26.84 -20.58
C ALA A 463 17.95 -27.58 -19.80
N ALA A 464 17.79 -28.88 -19.65
CA ALA A 464 18.85 -29.80 -19.21
C ALA A 464 19.30 -30.67 -20.35
N THR A 465 20.54 -31.16 -20.33
CA THR A 465 21.08 -32.05 -21.36
C THR A 465 21.78 -33.23 -20.70
N ALA A 466 21.42 -34.45 -21.12
CA ALA A 466 22.14 -35.69 -20.86
C ALA A 466 22.87 -36.12 -22.14
N ALA A 467 24.18 -36.11 -22.10
CA ALA A 467 25.01 -36.45 -23.28
C ALA A 467 25.75 -37.78 -23.07
N PHE A 468 25.62 -38.69 -24.02
CA PHE A 468 26.27 -39.97 -24.01
C PHE A 468 27.24 -40.07 -25.20
N THR A 469 28.44 -40.54 -24.92
CA THR A 469 29.44 -40.92 -25.98
C THR A 469 29.70 -42.41 -25.91
N CYS A 470 29.39 -43.10 -26.97
CA CYS A 470 29.59 -44.56 -27.12
C CYS A 470 30.74 -44.80 -28.07
N ARG A 471 31.87 -45.30 -27.58
CA ARG A 471 33.07 -45.57 -28.37
C ARG A 471 33.27 -47.07 -28.55
N LYS A 472 33.49 -47.49 -29.80
CA LYS A 472 33.88 -48.86 -30.13
C LYS A 472 35.03 -48.83 -31.08
N ASP A 473 36.19 -49.34 -30.66
CA ASP A 473 37.34 -49.47 -31.48
C ASP A 473 37.44 -50.91 -32.07
N ALA A 474 37.97 -51.05 -33.28
CA ALA A 474 38.26 -52.35 -33.82
C ALA A 474 39.31 -53.06 -32.93
N ALA A 475 39.11 -54.36 -32.72
CA ALA A 475 40.13 -55.15 -32.06
C ALA A 475 41.49 -54.96 -32.79
N PRO A 476 42.63 -54.84 -32.08
CA PRO A 476 43.91 -54.75 -32.69
C PRO A 476 44.06 -55.94 -33.66
N SER A 477 44.35 -55.68 -34.94
CA SER A 477 44.65 -56.74 -35.89
C SER A 477 45.80 -57.54 -35.33
N GLN A 478 45.56 -58.84 -35.05
CA GLN A 478 46.67 -59.73 -34.71
C GLN A 478 47.71 -59.64 -35.82
N PRO A 479 49.00 -59.52 -35.46
CA PRO A 479 50.03 -59.62 -36.49
C PRO A 479 49.85 -60.94 -37.22
N GLN A 480 49.65 -60.89 -38.51
CA GLN A 480 49.56 -62.10 -39.36
C GLN A 480 50.83 -62.91 -39.17
N PRO A 481 50.75 -64.24 -38.83
CA PRO A 481 51.94 -65.06 -38.70
C PRO A 481 52.72 -64.98 -40.00
N SER A 482 53.94 -64.55 -39.97
CA SER A 482 54.86 -64.58 -41.07
C SER A 482 54.99 -66.02 -41.54
N ASN A 483 54.65 -66.33 -42.81
CA ASN A 483 54.73 -67.65 -43.44
C ASN A 483 56.19 -68.01 -43.58
N PRO A 484 56.74 -69.01 -42.84
CA PRO A 484 58.14 -69.42 -43.00
C PRO A 484 58.25 -70.45 -44.15
N GLY A 485 58.49 -70.03 -45.40
CA GLY A 485 58.68 -70.99 -46.46
C GLY A 485 58.71 -70.47 -47.87
N GLN A 486 59.64 -69.59 -48.20
CA GLN A 486 60.17 -69.53 -49.59
C GLN A 486 61.69 -69.66 -49.51
N LYS A 487 62.11 -70.90 -49.73
CA LYS A 487 63.54 -71.19 -50.06
C LYS A 487 63.87 -70.52 -51.39
N GLN A 488 64.78 -69.59 -51.39
CA GLN A 488 65.41 -69.09 -52.59
C GLN A 488 66.26 -70.19 -53.16
N ASN A 489 66.02 -70.63 -54.44
CA ASN A 489 66.90 -71.48 -55.22
C ASN A 489 68.17 -70.70 -55.58
N PRO A 490 69.40 -71.33 -55.49
CA PRO A 490 70.61 -70.67 -55.88
C PRO A 490 70.71 -70.60 -57.44
N LYS A 491 71.00 -69.43 -57.95
CA LYS A 491 71.38 -69.26 -59.35
C LYS A 491 72.78 -69.87 -59.55
N THR A 492 72.89 -70.97 -60.33
CA THR A 492 74.13 -71.45 -60.96
C THR A 492 74.49 -70.56 -62.13
N GLY A 493 75.66 -69.97 -62.10
CA GLY A 493 76.23 -69.27 -63.25
C GLY A 493 76.93 -70.20 -64.21
N VAL A 494 76.96 -69.79 -65.43
CA VAL A 494 78.07 -69.78 -66.41
C VAL A 494 77.77 -68.69 -67.42
#